data_220cc213b896676f7fd407c34023d0d1
#
_entry.id   220cc213b896676f7fd407c34023d0d1
#
_cell.length_a   1.000
_cell.length_b   1.000
_cell.length_c   1.000
_cell.angle_alpha   90.00
_cell.angle_beta   90.00
_cell.angle_gamma   90.00
#
_symmetry.space_group_name_H-M   'P 1'
#
loop_
_entity.id
_entity.type
_entity.pdbx_description
1 polymer ?
#
loop_
_entity_poly.entity_id
_entity_poly.type
_entity_poly.pdbx_seq_one_letter_code
_entity_poly.pdbx_strand_id
1 'polypeptide(L)'
;MNVSPTSIRALLGKPYEMLVALDKRGREVNAVAGEAANVDREWVGVAWRMAGEAYLVAREETREVLPYPSQLTRVPGARDWVKGLANVRGSLLPIIDLRGYLGSGATPLTRNTRVLVVNHRDVPAGLMVDEVLGFRRFTDGEFTSDAPPTIVRCERYVAGAFRRGTDAWPVLSLRQLVENPGFLDAAA
;
A
#
# COMPACT_ATOMS: atom_id res chain seq x y z
N MET A 1 -3.31 -20.09 -33.22
CA MET A 1 -2.10 -20.25 -34.06
C MET A 1 -0.91 -20.46 -33.15
N ASN A 2 -0.44 -21.70 -33.07
CA ASN A 2 0.69 -22.11 -32.24
C ASN A 2 1.99 -21.56 -32.83
N VAL A 3 2.62 -20.57 -32.20
CA VAL A 3 3.94 -20.09 -32.62
C VAL A 3 4.97 -21.09 -32.08
N SER A 4 5.49 -21.92 -32.98
CA SER A 4 6.52 -22.94 -32.71
C SER A 4 7.78 -22.37 -32.05
N PRO A 5 8.51 -23.19 -31.26
CA PRO A 5 9.80 -22.79 -30.62
C PRO A 5 10.88 -22.30 -31.61
N THR A 6 10.73 -22.59 -32.88
CA THR A 6 11.60 -22.15 -33.95
C THR A 6 11.57 -20.61 -34.20
N SER A 7 10.48 -19.94 -33.79
CA SER A 7 10.30 -18.50 -34.07
C SER A 7 11.16 -17.59 -33.17
N ILE A 8 11.51 -18.01 -31.96
CA ILE A 8 12.36 -17.22 -31.03
C ILE A 8 13.83 -17.25 -31.44
N ARG A 9 14.31 -18.35 -32.02
CA ARG A 9 15.68 -18.44 -32.55
C ARG A 9 15.93 -17.52 -33.75
N ALA A 10 14.90 -17.19 -34.51
CA ALA A 10 15.01 -16.26 -35.65
C ALA A 10 15.15 -14.78 -35.21
N LEU A 11 14.89 -14.48 -33.93
CA LEU A 11 15.01 -13.15 -33.34
C LEU A 11 16.34 -12.94 -32.60
N LEU A 12 17.26 -13.92 -32.65
CA LEU A 12 18.63 -13.81 -32.16
C LEU A 12 19.37 -12.76 -32.99
N GLY A 13 19.55 -11.55 -32.44
CA GLY A 13 20.14 -10.39 -33.11
C GLY A 13 19.23 -9.17 -33.18
N LYS A 14 17.97 -9.29 -32.74
CA LYS A 14 16.99 -8.20 -32.65
C LYS A 14 16.42 -8.10 -31.23
N PRO A 15 17.17 -7.55 -30.29
CA PRO A 15 16.81 -7.61 -28.85
C PRO A 15 15.48 -6.96 -28.53
N TYR A 16 15.08 -5.91 -29.23
CA TYR A 16 13.79 -5.24 -29.03
C TYR A 16 12.61 -6.12 -29.48
N GLU A 17 12.70 -6.72 -30.67
CA GLU A 17 11.64 -7.62 -31.18
C GLU A 17 11.50 -8.87 -30.30
N MET A 18 12.60 -9.37 -29.76
CA MET A 18 12.62 -10.49 -28.82
C MET A 18 11.93 -10.14 -27.51
N LEU A 19 12.17 -8.95 -26.95
CA LEU A 19 11.50 -8.47 -25.74
C LEU A 19 9.99 -8.31 -25.93
N VAL A 20 9.58 -7.72 -27.05
CA VAL A 20 8.15 -7.58 -27.39
C VAL A 20 7.47 -8.95 -27.57
N ALA A 21 8.14 -9.90 -28.22
CA ALA A 21 7.62 -11.27 -28.37
C ALA A 21 7.51 -12.01 -27.04
N LEU A 22 8.47 -11.82 -26.13
CA LEU A 22 8.45 -12.39 -24.78
C LEU A 22 7.36 -11.77 -23.90
N ASP A 23 7.18 -10.45 -23.95
CA ASP A 23 6.11 -9.75 -23.20
C ASP A 23 4.73 -10.21 -23.69
N LYS A 24 4.52 -10.29 -25.02
CA LYS A 24 3.28 -10.80 -25.60
C LYS A 24 2.99 -12.24 -25.18
N ARG A 25 4.02 -13.09 -25.18
CA ARG A 25 3.89 -14.49 -24.77
C ARG A 25 3.64 -14.62 -23.26
N GLY A 26 4.26 -13.77 -22.44
CA GLY A 26 3.97 -13.67 -21.01
C GLY A 26 2.53 -13.32 -20.71
N ARG A 27 1.94 -12.38 -21.48
CA ARG A 27 0.52 -12.00 -21.38
C ARG A 27 -0.41 -13.12 -21.85
N GLU A 28 -0.08 -13.81 -22.94
CA GLU A 28 -0.86 -14.95 -23.45
C GLU A 28 -0.83 -16.14 -22.49
N VAL A 29 0.32 -16.46 -21.89
CA VAL A 29 0.46 -17.51 -20.88
C VAL A 29 -0.30 -17.16 -19.61
N ASN A 30 -0.25 -15.91 -19.16
CA ASN A 30 -1.04 -15.45 -18.01
C ASN A 30 -2.54 -15.41 -18.29
N ALA A 31 -2.97 -15.11 -19.52
CA ALA A 31 -4.38 -15.17 -19.92
C ALA A 31 -4.91 -16.61 -19.97
N VAL A 32 -4.13 -17.55 -20.51
CA VAL A 32 -4.50 -18.99 -20.56
C VAL A 32 -4.41 -19.65 -19.18
N ALA A 33 -3.45 -19.23 -18.34
CA ALA A 33 -3.38 -19.68 -16.94
C ALA A 33 -4.56 -19.14 -16.10
N GLY A 34 -5.12 -17.98 -16.47
CA GLY A 34 -6.31 -17.42 -15.82
C GLY A 34 -7.61 -18.19 -16.08
N GLU A 35 -7.70 -18.98 -17.14
CA GLU A 35 -8.86 -19.82 -17.45
C GLU A 35 -8.74 -21.28 -16.96
N ALA A 36 -7.54 -21.75 -16.64
CA ALA A 36 -7.27 -23.16 -16.36
C ALA A 36 -6.86 -23.48 -14.90
N ALA A 37 -6.76 -22.47 -14.04
CA ALA A 37 -6.44 -22.70 -12.63
C ALA A 37 -7.33 -21.82 -11.77
N ASN A 38 -8.20 -22.46 -11.02
CA ASN A 38 -8.70 -21.96 -9.74
C ASN A 38 -7.49 -21.93 -8.76
N VAL A 39 -6.44 -21.19 -9.13
CA VAL A 39 -5.29 -20.92 -8.28
C VAL A 39 -5.77 -19.76 -7.41
N ASP A 40 -6.00 -20.05 -6.13
CA ASP A 40 -6.20 -19.03 -5.11
C ASP A 40 -5.16 -17.91 -5.34
N ARG A 41 -5.61 -16.77 -5.88
CA ARG A 41 -4.70 -15.64 -6.11
C ARG A 41 -4.12 -15.24 -4.78
N GLU A 42 -2.80 -15.22 -4.72
CA GLU A 42 -2.10 -14.77 -3.52
C GLU A 42 -2.16 -13.24 -3.45
N TRP A 43 -2.78 -12.73 -2.40
CA TRP A 43 -2.75 -11.32 -2.08
C TRP A 43 -1.62 -11.04 -1.09
N VAL A 44 -0.83 -10.01 -1.36
CA VAL A 44 0.29 -9.60 -0.50
C VAL A 44 0.04 -8.18 0.00
N GLY A 45 0.14 -8.01 1.30
CA GLY A 45 0.03 -6.69 1.93
C GLY A 45 1.09 -6.44 2.99
N VAL A 46 1.19 -5.18 3.37
CA VAL A 46 1.97 -4.73 4.52
C VAL A 46 1.06 -4.70 5.73
N ALA A 47 1.41 -5.46 6.76
CA ALA A 47 0.73 -5.42 8.05
C ALA A 47 1.36 -4.37 8.95
N TRP A 48 0.55 -3.59 9.61
CA TRP A 48 0.95 -2.49 10.49
C TRP A 48 -0.05 -2.31 11.62
N ARG A 49 0.31 -1.51 12.64
CA ARG A 49 -0.52 -1.28 13.81
C ARG A 49 -0.84 0.19 14.01
N MET A 50 -2.08 0.46 14.45
CA MET A 50 -2.55 1.78 14.84
C MET A 50 -3.53 1.65 16.00
N ALA A 51 -3.29 2.38 17.08
CA ALA A 51 -4.11 2.35 18.31
C ALA A 51 -4.29 0.95 18.90
N GLY A 52 -3.27 0.08 18.77
CA GLY A 52 -3.29 -1.30 19.26
C GLY A 52 -3.90 -2.32 18.29
N GLU A 53 -4.62 -1.90 17.26
CA GLU A 53 -5.19 -2.77 16.24
C GLU A 53 -4.24 -3.00 15.07
N ALA A 54 -4.32 -4.18 14.47
CA ALA A 54 -3.58 -4.54 13.27
C ALA A 54 -4.41 -4.29 12.01
N TYR A 55 -3.77 -3.68 11.02
CA TYR A 55 -4.34 -3.36 9.72
C TYR A 55 -3.48 -3.92 8.61
N LEU A 56 -4.06 -4.04 7.43
CA LEU A 56 -3.36 -4.36 6.19
C LEU A 56 -3.48 -3.19 5.22
N VAL A 57 -2.49 -3.07 4.37
CA VAL A 57 -2.56 -2.25 3.16
C VAL A 57 -2.01 -3.08 2.00
N ALA A 58 -2.60 -2.97 0.83
CA ALA A 58 -2.09 -3.63 -0.36
C ALA A 58 -0.64 -3.21 -0.65
N ARG A 59 0.22 -4.18 -1.00
CA ARG A 59 1.64 -3.90 -1.24
C ARG A 59 1.85 -2.82 -2.28
N GLU A 60 1.03 -2.81 -3.33
CA GLU A 60 1.08 -1.83 -4.42
C GLU A 60 0.69 -0.41 -4.01
N GLU A 61 -0.05 -0.24 -2.92
CA GLU A 61 -0.37 1.09 -2.38
C GLU A 61 0.73 1.65 -1.47
N THR A 62 1.75 0.83 -1.14
CA THR A 62 2.89 1.25 -0.32
C THR A 62 4.16 1.24 -1.16
N ARG A 63 4.82 2.39 -1.28
CA ARG A 63 6.08 2.53 -1.99
C ARG A 63 7.26 2.00 -1.18
N GLU A 64 7.34 2.42 0.07
CA GLU A 64 8.38 2.02 1.02
C GLU A 64 7.94 2.27 2.46
N VAL A 65 8.67 1.65 3.40
CA VAL A 65 8.51 1.86 4.84
C VAL A 65 9.78 2.49 5.39
N LEU A 66 9.65 3.62 6.07
CA LEU A 66 10.78 4.36 6.64
C LEU A 66 10.72 4.39 8.17
N PRO A 67 11.85 4.50 8.85
CA PRO A 67 11.86 4.95 10.23
C PRO A 67 11.29 6.36 10.32
N TYR A 68 10.76 6.74 11.49
CA TYR A 68 10.30 8.11 11.69
C TYR A 68 11.48 9.08 11.55
N PRO A 69 11.36 10.15 10.72
CA PRO A 69 12.46 11.06 10.48
C PRO A 69 12.87 11.81 11.76
N SER A 70 14.17 11.91 12.00
CA SER A 70 14.73 12.66 13.14
C SER A 70 14.58 14.18 12.97
N GLN A 71 14.46 14.65 11.73
CA GLN A 71 14.32 16.07 11.41
C GLN A 71 13.09 16.28 10.52
N LEU A 72 12.21 17.16 10.98
CA LEU A 72 11.04 17.61 10.25
C LEU A 72 11.01 19.14 10.23
N THR A 73 10.78 19.69 9.05
CA THR A 73 10.49 21.12 8.88
C THR A 73 9.00 21.34 9.10
N ARG A 74 8.62 22.11 10.12
CA ARG A 74 7.23 22.45 10.39
C ARG A 74 6.66 23.31 9.25
N VAL A 75 5.39 23.09 8.94
CA VAL A 75 4.63 23.89 7.97
C VAL A 75 3.72 24.83 8.77
N PRO A 76 3.98 26.15 8.77
CA PRO A 76 3.09 27.11 9.44
C PRO A 76 1.67 27.07 8.86
N GLY A 77 0.65 27.16 9.72
CA GLY A 77 -0.75 27.13 9.28
C GLY A 77 -1.22 25.76 8.77
N ALA A 78 -0.49 24.69 9.05
CA ALA A 78 -0.95 23.35 8.77
C ALA A 78 -1.72 22.77 9.97
N ARG A 79 -2.65 21.88 9.69
CA ARG A 79 -3.42 21.16 10.71
C ARG A 79 -2.50 20.31 11.61
N ASP A 80 -2.90 20.07 12.85
CA ASP A 80 -2.11 19.37 13.89
C ASP A 80 -1.65 17.96 13.50
N TRP A 81 -2.39 17.31 12.64
CA TRP A 81 -2.03 15.99 12.12
C TRP A 81 -0.93 16.03 11.04
N VAL A 82 -0.59 17.23 10.50
CA VAL A 82 0.59 17.42 9.64
C VAL A 82 1.81 17.62 10.52
N LYS A 83 2.70 16.65 10.60
CA LYS A 83 3.90 16.73 11.44
C LYS A 83 4.98 17.62 10.84
N GLY A 84 5.00 17.76 9.53
CA GLY A 84 5.97 18.58 8.80
C GLY A 84 6.46 17.92 7.53
N LEU A 85 7.53 18.46 6.97
CA LEU A 85 8.19 17.96 5.76
C LEU A 85 9.51 17.28 6.13
N ALA A 86 9.69 16.06 5.65
CA ALA A 86 10.95 15.32 5.71
C ALA A 86 11.68 15.40 4.36
N ASN A 87 13.00 15.46 4.39
CA ASN A 87 13.79 15.21 3.19
C ASN A 87 14.09 13.70 3.10
N VAL A 88 13.51 13.05 2.10
CA VAL A 88 13.73 11.62 1.83
C VAL A 88 14.42 11.51 0.47
N ARG A 89 15.69 11.16 0.49
CA ARG A 89 16.51 10.97 -0.73
C ARG A 89 16.46 12.17 -1.71
N GLY A 90 16.47 13.39 -1.16
CA GLY A 90 16.43 14.62 -1.94
C GLY A 90 15.02 15.09 -2.34
N SER A 91 13.98 14.35 -1.99
CA SER A 91 12.58 14.74 -2.20
C SER A 91 11.91 15.15 -0.90
N LEU A 92 11.10 16.20 -0.93
CA LEU A 92 10.30 16.61 0.23
C LEU A 92 9.06 15.72 0.33
N LEU A 93 8.90 15.09 1.49
CA LEU A 93 7.78 14.21 1.81
C LEU A 93 7.00 14.78 3.00
N PRO A 94 5.72 15.15 2.84
CA PRO A 94 4.85 15.48 3.96
C PRO A 94 4.66 14.28 4.87
N ILE A 95 4.87 14.46 6.17
CA ILE A 95 4.64 13.44 7.19
C ILE A 95 3.34 13.73 7.92
N ILE A 96 2.42 12.78 7.82
CA ILE A 96 1.06 12.87 8.30
C ILE A 96 0.87 11.88 9.46
N ASP A 97 0.39 12.34 10.58
CA ASP A 97 -0.07 11.49 11.67
C ASP A 97 -1.43 10.90 11.30
N LEU A 98 -1.43 9.64 10.88
CA LEU A 98 -2.64 8.98 10.40
C LEU A 98 -3.73 8.90 11.47
N ARG A 99 -3.35 8.58 12.70
CA ARG A 99 -4.26 8.52 13.84
C ARG A 99 -4.85 9.89 14.16
N GLY A 100 -4.02 10.94 14.11
CA GLY A 100 -4.44 12.34 14.27
C GLY A 100 -5.41 12.77 13.17
N TYR A 101 -5.12 12.45 11.91
CA TYR A 101 -6.03 12.70 10.79
C TYR A 101 -7.39 12.03 10.96
N LEU A 102 -7.42 10.79 11.43
CA LEU A 102 -8.65 10.03 11.67
C LEU A 102 -9.40 10.45 12.97
N GLY A 103 -8.91 11.47 13.67
CA GLY A 103 -9.58 12.01 14.86
C GLY A 103 -9.51 11.13 16.10
N SER A 104 -8.53 10.21 16.15
CA SER A 104 -8.34 9.25 17.25
C SER A 104 -7.16 9.59 18.14
N GLY A 105 -6.76 10.87 18.18
CA GLY A 105 -5.64 11.40 18.95
C GLY A 105 -4.31 11.25 18.22
N ALA A 106 -3.25 11.79 18.83
CA ALA A 106 -1.91 11.74 18.23
C ALA A 106 -1.28 10.35 18.38
N THR A 107 -0.51 9.94 17.39
CA THR A 107 0.31 8.72 17.45
C THR A 107 1.48 8.93 18.43
N PRO A 108 1.64 8.09 19.45
CA PRO A 108 2.78 8.16 20.35
C PRO A 108 4.09 7.91 19.60
N LEU A 109 5.07 8.78 19.78
CA LEU A 109 6.40 8.61 19.19
C LEU A 109 7.19 7.59 20.00
N THR A 110 7.51 6.45 19.38
CA THR A 110 8.31 5.39 19.96
C THR A 110 9.42 4.96 18.99
N ARG A 111 10.35 4.13 19.43
CA ARG A 111 11.36 3.52 18.54
C ARG A 111 10.76 2.61 17.45
N ASN A 112 9.52 2.15 17.65
CA ASN A 112 8.81 1.30 16.69
C ASN A 112 8.02 2.10 15.66
N THR A 113 7.78 3.41 15.90
CA THR A 113 7.05 4.29 14.99
C THR A 113 7.69 4.26 13.61
N ARG A 114 6.85 4.09 12.60
CA ARG A 114 7.26 4.01 11.19
C ARG A 114 6.43 4.96 10.34
N VAL A 115 6.93 5.18 9.14
CA VAL A 115 6.25 5.96 8.11
C VAL A 115 6.02 5.06 6.91
N LEU A 116 4.75 4.85 6.56
CA LEU A 116 4.33 4.21 5.32
C LEU A 116 4.32 5.27 4.22
N VAL A 117 5.19 5.16 3.25
CA VAL A 117 5.20 6.07 2.09
C VAL A 117 4.16 5.57 1.09
N VAL A 118 3.16 6.40 0.82
CA VAL A 118 2.07 6.05 -0.09
C VAL A 118 2.59 6.00 -1.53
N ASN A 119 2.20 4.95 -2.24
CA ASN A 119 2.50 4.82 -3.67
C ASN A 119 1.38 5.46 -4.49
N HIS A 120 1.37 6.79 -4.54
CA HIS A 120 0.42 7.56 -5.34
C HIS A 120 1.17 8.52 -6.25
N ARG A 121 0.68 8.70 -7.50
CA ARG A 121 1.38 9.51 -8.51
C ARG A 121 1.44 10.99 -8.13
N ASP A 122 0.30 11.52 -7.68
CA ASP A 122 0.09 12.97 -7.56
C ASP A 122 0.09 13.46 -6.10
N VAL A 123 -0.01 12.54 -5.13
CA VAL A 123 -0.07 12.87 -3.70
C VAL A 123 1.06 12.18 -2.95
N PRO A 124 2.25 12.82 -2.87
CA PRO A 124 3.32 12.31 -2.03
C PRO A 124 2.93 12.46 -0.56
N ALA A 125 2.85 11.37 0.17
CA ALA A 125 2.54 11.38 1.60
C ALA A 125 3.25 10.24 2.33
N GLY A 126 3.76 10.55 3.52
CA GLY A 126 4.25 9.57 4.48
C GLY A 126 3.31 9.50 5.68
N LEU A 127 2.67 8.37 5.88
CA LEU A 127 1.70 8.14 6.96
C LEU A 127 2.41 7.56 8.18
N MET A 128 2.44 8.30 9.27
CA MET A 128 2.99 7.87 10.54
C MET A 128 2.05 6.86 11.20
N VAL A 129 2.58 5.70 11.57
CA VAL A 129 1.88 4.58 12.21
C VAL A 129 2.66 4.09 13.45
N ASP A 130 2.00 3.36 14.35
CA ASP A 130 2.62 2.91 15.60
C ASP A 130 3.81 1.96 15.33
N GLU A 131 3.60 0.96 14.48
CA GLU A 131 4.63 0.02 14.02
C GLU A 131 4.24 -0.69 12.72
N VAL A 132 5.23 -1.26 12.03
CA VAL A 132 5.02 -2.12 10.86
C VAL A 132 5.41 -3.55 11.22
N LEU A 133 4.48 -4.48 10.98
CA LEU A 133 4.59 -5.89 11.33
C LEU A 133 5.19 -6.74 10.18
N GLY A 134 5.45 -6.11 9.02
CA GLY A 134 6.01 -6.75 7.84
C GLY A 134 4.96 -7.24 6.85
N PHE A 135 5.41 -7.99 5.85
CA PHE A 135 4.52 -8.52 4.81
C PHE A 135 3.67 -9.68 5.32
N ARG A 136 2.44 -9.74 4.83
CA ARG A 136 1.52 -10.86 5.01
C ARG A 136 0.98 -11.30 3.66
N ARG A 137 0.71 -12.59 3.54
CA ARG A 137 0.16 -13.22 2.34
C ARG A 137 -1.15 -13.89 2.71
N PHE A 138 -2.14 -13.70 1.89
CA PHE A 138 -3.46 -14.29 2.03
C PHE A 138 -3.91 -14.81 0.68
N THR A 139 -4.86 -15.74 0.69
CA THR A 139 -5.55 -16.20 -0.50
C THR A 139 -6.87 -15.46 -0.67
N ASP A 140 -7.40 -15.40 -1.90
CA ASP A 140 -8.69 -14.76 -2.17
C ASP A 140 -9.83 -15.36 -1.33
N GLY A 141 -9.76 -16.64 -0.99
CA GLY A 141 -10.74 -17.32 -0.12
C GLY A 141 -10.73 -16.84 1.34
N GLU A 142 -9.68 -16.17 1.80
CA GLU A 142 -9.59 -15.58 3.15
C GLU A 142 -10.19 -14.17 3.22
N PHE A 143 -10.52 -13.57 2.05
CA PHE A 143 -11.07 -12.22 1.98
C PHE A 143 -12.57 -12.19 2.23
N THR A 144 -13.03 -11.16 2.94
CA THR A 144 -14.44 -10.83 3.12
C THR A 144 -14.65 -9.33 3.00
N SER A 145 -15.75 -8.92 2.39
CA SER A 145 -16.18 -7.52 2.36
C SER A 145 -16.72 -7.03 3.72
N ASP A 146 -17.06 -7.96 4.61
CA ASP A 146 -17.53 -7.67 5.96
C ASP A 146 -16.32 -7.46 6.87
N ALA A 147 -15.91 -6.22 7.04
CA ALA A 147 -14.81 -5.83 7.92
C ALA A 147 -15.29 -5.73 9.37
N PRO A 148 -14.45 -6.12 10.34
CA PRO A 148 -14.78 -5.90 11.74
C PRO A 148 -14.84 -4.40 12.06
N PRO A 149 -15.60 -3.99 13.09
CA PRO A 149 -15.55 -2.63 13.58
C PRO A 149 -14.14 -2.30 14.05
N THR A 150 -13.68 -1.08 13.79
CA THR A 150 -12.34 -0.62 14.14
C THR A 150 -12.41 0.40 15.29
N ILE A 151 -11.38 0.43 16.15
CA ILE A 151 -11.28 1.43 17.25
C ILE A 151 -11.08 2.83 16.67
N VAL A 152 -10.30 2.90 15.57
CA VAL A 152 -10.05 4.16 14.87
C VAL A 152 -11.12 4.35 13.80
N ARG A 153 -11.66 5.57 13.69
CA ARG A 153 -12.73 5.91 12.72
C ARG A 153 -12.22 5.91 11.28
N CYS A 154 -11.91 4.73 10.77
CA CYS A 154 -11.36 4.54 9.43
C CYS A 154 -12.27 3.70 8.50
N GLU A 155 -13.48 3.36 8.91
CA GLU A 155 -14.39 2.44 8.22
C GLU A 155 -14.61 2.84 6.76
N ARG A 156 -14.70 4.15 6.48
CA ARG A 156 -14.87 4.65 5.10
C ARG A 156 -13.71 4.35 4.16
N TYR A 157 -12.55 3.98 4.71
CA TYR A 157 -11.35 3.64 3.94
C TYR A 157 -11.04 2.14 3.99
N VAL A 158 -11.88 1.35 4.69
CA VAL A 158 -11.72 -0.09 4.79
C VAL A 158 -12.41 -0.76 3.61
N ALA A 159 -11.62 -1.46 2.79
CA ALA A 159 -12.11 -2.17 1.59
C ALA A 159 -12.70 -3.55 1.92
N GLY A 160 -12.45 -4.07 3.12
CA GLY A 160 -12.82 -5.39 3.58
C GLY A 160 -11.82 -5.89 4.61
N ALA A 161 -11.77 -7.20 4.85
CA ALA A 161 -10.82 -7.81 5.77
C ALA A 161 -10.38 -9.18 5.26
N PHE A 162 -9.17 -9.59 5.63
CA PHE A 162 -8.75 -10.99 5.57
C PHE A 162 -8.98 -11.65 6.91
N ARG A 163 -9.48 -12.90 6.88
CA ARG A 163 -9.74 -13.71 8.08
C ARG A 163 -8.87 -14.96 8.06
N ARG A 164 -8.16 -15.19 9.18
CA ARG A 164 -7.40 -16.41 9.38
C ARG A 164 -7.60 -16.92 10.80
N GLY A 165 -8.33 -18.03 10.93
CA GLY A 165 -8.77 -18.51 12.24
C GLY A 165 -9.70 -17.51 12.91
N THR A 166 -9.35 -17.07 14.11
CA THR A 166 -10.09 -16.05 14.89
C THR A 166 -9.69 -14.62 14.54
N ASP A 167 -8.58 -14.44 13.82
CA ASP A 167 -8.02 -13.12 13.53
C ASP A 167 -8.68 -12.53 12.29
N ALA A 168 -9.07 -11.27 12.40
CA ALA A 168 -9.57 -10.47 11.29
C ALA A 168 -8.65 -9.26 11.09
N TRP A 169 -8.22 -9.07 9.84
CA TRP A 169 -7.26 -8.05 9.44
C TRP A 169 -7.91 -7.07 8.48
N PRO A 170 -8.40 -5.90 8.95
CA PRO A 170 -8.99 -4.90 8.08
C PRO A 170 -7.98 -4.41 7.04
N VAL A 171 -8.42 -4.30 5.78
CA VAL A 171 -7.62 -3.77 4.66
C VAL A 171 -7.97 -2.31 4.46
N LEU A 172 -7.03 -1.42 4.79
CA LEU A 172 -7.17 0.01 4.60
C LEU A 172 -6.66 0.40 3.21
N SER A 173 -7.47 1.09 2.42
CA SER A 173 -7.03 1.66 1.15
C SER A 173 -6.37 3.02 1.37
N LEU A 174 -5.06 3.08 1.20
CA LEU A 174 -4.32 4.34 1.27
C LEU A 174 -4.65 5.25 0.09
N ARG A 175 -5.01 4.67 -1.06
CA ARG A 175 -5.45 5.45 -2.22
C ARG A 175 -6.71 6.24 -1.89
N GLN A 176 -7.76 5.59 -1.40
CA GLN A 176 -9.00 6.27 -1.02
C GLN A 176 -8.77 7.33 0.07
N LEU A 177 -7.84 7.05 0.98
CA LEU A 177 -7.50 7.97 2.05
C LEU A 177 -6.84 9.25 1.52
N VAL A 178 -5.81 9.13 0.67
CA VAL A 178 -5.07 10.32 0.18
C VAL A 178 -5.83 11.10 -0.89
N GLU A 179 -6.76 10.46 -1.60
CA GLU A 179 -7.67 11.11 -2.56
C GLU A 179 -8.85 11.82 -1.88
N ASN A 180 -9.04 11.62 -0.58
CA ASN A 180 -10.12 12.28 0.14
C ASN A 180 -9.88 13.80 0.23
N PRO A 181 -10.87 14.66 -0.13
CA PRO A 181 -10.71 16.11 -0.04
C PRO A 181 -10.26 16.60 1.34
N GLY A 182 -10.75 15.98 2.43
CA GLY A 182 -10.34 16.34 3.79
C GLY A 182 -8.87 16.01 4.09
N PHE A 183 -8.26 15.06 3.38
CA PHE A 183 -6.83 14.78 3.47
C PHE A 183 -5.99 15.81 2.72
N LEU A 184 -6.49 16.24 1.56
CA LEU A 184 -5.83 17.25 0.74
C LEU A 184 -5.93 18.66 1.34
N ASP A 185 -6.96 18.93 2.15
CA ASP A 185 -7.14 20.19 2.87
C ASP A 185 -6.32 20.17 4.18
N ALA A 186 -5.00 20.29 4.02
CA ALA A 186 -4.04 20.27 5.12
C ALA A 186 -3.83 21.64 5.79
N ALA A 187 -4.47 22.69 5.30
CA ALA A 187 -4.45 24.04 5.91
C ALA A 187 -5.37 24.10 7.14
N ALA A 188 -4.91 24.80 8.19
CA ALA A 188 -5.68 25.03 9.43
C ALA A 188 -6.52 26.30 9.34
#